data_0aba7fed85837ce5202e437b3d0b57d4
#
_entry.id   0aba7fed85837ce5202e437b3d0b57d4
#
_cell.length_a   1.000
_cell.length_b   1.000
_cell.length_c   1.000
_cell.angle_alpha   90.00
_cell.angle_beta   90.00
_cell.angle_gamma   90.00
#
_symmetry.space_group_name_H-M   'P 1'
#
loop_
_entity.id
_entity.type
_entity.pdbx_description
1 polymer ?
#
loop_
_entity_poly.entity_id
_entity_poly.type
_entity_poly.pdbx_seq_one_letter_code
_entity_poly.pdbx_strand_id
1 'polypeptide(L)'
;TSKEFFKRKDQELTNLDWAKWAGWFDTDGCFTKAKRKTKQGYQLFASLQLRDKQPAKLFSEMFETSLCYQEGNTITPDGKKYISKMFKSIVSGPKATWFTENVSPYLIKEEKREYAGAVLEDTVRSKDFNTWTKDEVTHYLATVIEGDGSIQIKNSKNTKHFKAAIVSSSPQYLANLVSIAASKLNIKSRFTKIKTYQTKSGFTDMYALYILCSRKDRTNLDFLRNLLKYKVMTLDRKKEKIQEFVTWVNTQTEKPILENRV
;
A
#
# COMPACT_ATOMS: atom_id res chain seq x y z
N THR A 1 -21.38 -14.19 -18.14
CA THR A 1 -20.90 -13.21 -19.14
C THR A 1 -20.12 -12.08 -18.44
N SER A 2 -19.32 -11.29 -19.21
CA SER A 2 -18.61 -10.12 -18.65
C SER A 2 -19.58 -9.09 -18.03
N LYS A 3 -20.76 -8.92 -18.61
CA LYS A 3 -21.79 -7.99 -18.08
C LYS A 3 -22.31 -8.43 -16.71
N GLU A 4 -22.53 -9.71 -16.50
CA GLU A 4 -22.96 -10.27 -15.20
C GLU A 4 -21.85 -10.13 -14.15
N PHE A 5 -20.59 -10.35 -14.54
CA PHE A 5 -19.44 -10.11 -13.66
C PHE A 5 -19.42 -8.68 -13.17
N PHE A 6 -19.47 -7.67 -14.05
CA PHE A 6 -19.42 -6.27 -13.67
C PHE A 6 -20.61 -5.89 -12.77
N LYS A 7 -21.84 -6.25 -13.17
CA LYS A 7 -23.03 -5.96 -12.36
C LYS A 7 -22.93 -6.51 -10.94
N ARG A 8 -22.42 -7.76 -10.80
CA ARG A 8 -22.20 -8.36 -9.49
C ARG A 8 -21.12 -7.61 -8.70
N LYS A 9 -19.98 -7.31 -9.33
CA LYS A 9 -18.87 -6.63 -8.67
C LYS A 9 -19.19 -5.19 -8.29
N ASP A 10 -19.99 -4.48 -9.08
CA ASP A 10 -20.49 -3.14 -8.72
C ASP A 10 -21.39 -3.15 -7.47
N GLN A 11 -22.03 -4.29 -7.19
CA GLN A 11 -22.83 -4.47 -5.97
C GLN A 11 -21.99 -4.95 -4.78
N GLU A 12 -20.93 -5.72 -5.00
CA GLU A 12 -20.09 -6.32 -3.96
C GLU A 12 -19.00 -5.36 -3.47
N LEU A 13 -18.41 -4.55 -4.36
CA LEU A 13 -17.25 -3.71 -4.06
C LEU A 13 -17.67 -2.32 -3.66
N THR A 14 -17.08 -1.85 -2.57
CA THR A 14 -17.32 -0.54 -1.99
C THR A 14 -16.19 0.43 -2.25
N ASN A 15 -16.39 1.70 -1.93
CA ASN A 15 -15.31 2.71 -1.96
C ASN A 15 -14.12 2.31 -1.07
N LEU A 16 -14.35 1.55 0.01
CA LEU A 16 -13.28 1.06 0.88
C LEU A 16 -12.39 0.04 0.16
N ASP A 17 -13.00 -0.83 -0.65
CA ASP A 17 -12.26 -1.80 -1.46
C ASP A 17 -11.44 -1.10 -2.54
N TRP A 18 -11.99 -0.08 -3.20
CA TRP A 18 -11.26 0.70 -4.19
C TRP A 18 -10.10 1.48 -3.58
N ALA A 19 -10.29 2.10 -2.41
CA ALA A 19 -9.21 2.76 -1.67
C ALA A 19 -8.11 1.75 -1.27
N LYS A 20 -8.49 0.56 -0.81
CA LYS A 20 -7.57 -0.53 -0.49
C LYS A 20 -6.76 -0.95 -1.72
N TRP A 21 -7.40 -1.20 -2.85
CA TRP A 21 -6.70 -1.59 -4.08
C TRP A 21 -5.82 -0.48 -4.63
N ALA A 22 -6.23 0.77 -4.52
CA ALA A 22 -5.41 1.91 -4.92
C ALA A 22 -4.09 1.97 -4.13
N GLY A 23 -4.10 1.74 -2.82
CA GLY A 23 -2.89 1.66 -2.01
C GLY A 23 -1.94 0.54 -2.48
N TRP A 24 -2.46 -0.66 -2.82
CA TRP A 24 -1.66 -1.72 -3.42
C TRP A 24 -1.12 -1.34 -4.81
N PHE A 25 -1.92 -0.65 -5.63
CA PHE A 25 -1.50 -0.27 -6.98
C PHE A 25 -0.53 0.90 -6.98
N ASP A 26 -0.62 1.81 -6.03
CA ASP A 26 0.38 2.87 -5.83
C ASP A 26 1.76 2.31 -5.41
N THR A 27 1.79 1.13 -4.77
CA THR A 27 3.04 0.47 -4.36
C THR A 27 3.52 -0.56 -5.40
N ASP A 28 2.82 -1.67 -5.54
CA ASP A 28 3.24 -2.86 -6.26
C ASP A 28 2.41 -3.15 -7.53
N GLY A 29 1.37 -2.33 -7.79
CA GLY A 29 0.52 -2.48 -8.97
C GLY A 29 1.14 -1.93 -10.25
N CYS A 30 0.67 -2.45 -11.37
CA CYS A 30 1.09 -2.00 -12.70
C CYS A 30 -0.09 -1.94 -13.65
N PHE A 31 -0.20 -0.83 -14.39
CA PHE A 31 -1.12 -0.67 -15.52
C PHE A 31 -0.33 -0.73 -16.81
N THR A 32 -0.76 -1.53 -17.78
CA THR A 32 -0.02 -1.75 -19.03
C THR A 32 -0.95 -1.86 -20.21
N LYS A 33 -0.50 -1.33 -21.34
CA LYS A 33 -1.14 -1.44 -22.64
C LYS A 33 -0.17 -2.15 -23.57
N ALA A 34 -0.53 -3.33 -24.06
CA ALA A 34 0.31 -4.12 -24.94
C ALA A 34 -0.36 -4.31 -26.31
N LYS A 35 0.42 -4.17 -27.39
CA LYS A 35 -0.05 -4.44 -28.75
C LYS A 35 -0.45 -5.91 -28.88
N ARG A 36 -1.62 -6.17 -29.45
CA ARG A 36 -2.09 -7.55 -29.73
C ARG A 36 -1.23 -8.19 -30.81
N LYS A 37 -0.82 -9.43 -30.60
CA LYS A 37 0.02 -10.16 -31.56
C LYS A 37 -0.73 -10.55 -32.84
N THR A 38 -2.03 -10.83 -32.73
CA THR A 38 -2.83 -11.45 -33.82
C THR A 38 -3.99 -10.59 -34.32
N LYS A 39 -4.25 -9.44 -33.69
CA LYS A 39 -5.36 -8.52 -34.03
C LYS A 39 -4.85 -7.09 -33.99
N GLN A 40 -5.48 -6.22 -34.79
CA GLN A 40 -5.27 -4.78 -34.64
C GLN A 40 -5.72 -4.31 -33.25
N GLY A 41 -5.00 -3.32 -32.68
CA GLY A 41 -5.32 -2.70 -31.41
C GLY A 41 -4.46 -3.19 -30.25
N TYR A 42 -4.85 -2.77 -29.05
CA TYR A 42 -4.13 -3.03 -27.82
C TYR A 42 -4.94 -3.92 -26.88
N GLN A 43 -4.24 -4.62 -26.02
CA GLN A 43 -4.83 -5.31 -24.88
C GLN A 43 -4.39 -4.59 -23.60
N LEU A 44 -5.35 -4.31 -22.74
CA LEU A 44 -5.15 -3.62 -21.48
C LEU A 44 -4.95 -4.64 -20.36
N PHE A 45 -4.08 -4.29 -19.42
CA PHE A 45 -3.76 -5.13 -18.28
C PHE A 45 -3.65 -4.27 -17.01
N ALA A 46 -4.20 -4.78 -15.91
CA ALA A 46 -3.85 -4.34 -14.57
C ALA A 46 -3.33 -5.55 -13.79
N SER A 47 -2.16 -5.43 -13.19
CA SER A 47 -1.51 -6.55 -12.51
C SER A 47 -0.97 -6.16 -11.15
N LEU A 48 -1.03 -7.10 -10.21
CA LEU A 48 -0.42 -7.01 -8.90
C LEU A 48 0.64 -8.10 -8.78
N GLN A 49 1.89 -7.70 -8.48
CA GLN A 49 3.02 -8.62 -8.39
C GLN A 49 3.81 -8.39 -7.10
N LEU A 50 3.86 -9.40 -6.24
CA LEU A 50 4.42 -9.30 -4.88
C LEU A 50 5.19 -10.57 -4.49
N ARG A 51 6.10 -10.41 -3.52
CA ARG A 51 6.75 -11.56 -2.85
C ARG A 51 5.77 -12.30 -1.93
N ASP A 52 4.89 -11.58 -1.28
CA ASP A 52 3.86 -12.15 -0.41
C ASP A 52 2.67 -12.64 -1.26
N LYS A 53 2.28 -13.91 -1.06
CA LYS A 53 1.21 -14.56 -1.83
C LYS A 53 -0.17 -13.99 -1.56
N GLN A 54 -0.45 -13.62 -0.31
CA GLN A 54 -1.79 -13.27 0.17
C GLN A 54 -2.47 -12.14 -0.61
N PRO A 55 -1.85 -10.96 -0.87
CA PRO A 55 -2.51 -9.91 -1.63
C PRO A 55 -2.78 -10.29 -3.09
N ALA A 56 -1.82 -10.96 -3.75
CA ALA A 56 -1.99 -11.42 -5.12
C ALA A 56 -3.09 -12.50 -5.23
N LYS A 57 -3.19 -13.39 -4.23
CA LYS A 57 -4.25 -14.37 -4.11
C LYS A 57 -5.61 -13.70 -3.93
N LEU A 58 -5.72 -12.74 -3.01
CA LEU A 58 -6.94 -11.99 -2.77
C LEU A 58 -7.40 -11.24 -4.03
N PHE A 59 -6.46 -10.63 -4.76
CA PHE A 59 -6.75 -9.97 -6.03
C PHE A 59 -7.25 -10.99 -7.08
N SER A 60 -6.63 -12.17 -7.16
CA SER A 60 -7.05 -13.21 -8.11
C SER A 60 -8.45 -13.74 -7.82
N GLU A 61 -8.78 -13.96 -6.55
CA GLU A 61 -10.10 -14.43 -6.12
C GLU A 61 -11.18 -13.36 -6.35
N MET A 62 -10.90 -12.10 -6.00
CA MET A 62 -11.86 -11.00 -6.14
C MET A 62 -12.20 -10.71 -7.60
N PHE A 63 -11.22 -10.75 -8.49
CA PHE A 63 -11.41 -10.45 -9.92
C PHE A 63 -11.51 -11.69 -10.80
N GLU A 64 -11.60 -12.87 -10.22
CA GLU A 64 -11.75 -14.16 -10.92
C GLU A 64 -10.70 -14.31 -12.02
N THR A 65 -9.44 -14.21 -11.63
CA THR A 65 -8.29 -14.34 -12.53
C THR A 65 -7.29 -15.34 -11.95
N SER A 66 -6.30 -15.70 -12.76
CA SER A 66 -5.30 -16.69 -12.35
C SER A 66 -4.26 -16.06 -11.42
N LEU A 67 -3.85 -16.81 -10.41
CA LEU A 67 -2.65 -16.54 -9.62
C LEU A 67 -1.49 -17.32 -10.22
N CYS A 68 -0.47 -16.59 -10.70
CA CYS A 68 0.74 -17.16 -11.25
C CYS A 68 1.88 -17.04 -10.25
N TYR A 69 2.72 -18.08 -10.17
CA TYR A 69 3.98 -18.05 -9.47
C TYR A 69 5.11 -17.92 -10.49
N GLN A 70 6.05 -17.04 -10.22
CA GLN A 70 7.22 -16.82 -11.06
C GLN A 70 8.47 -16.85 -10.20
N GLU A 71 9.50 -17.55 -10.68
CA GLU A 71 10.86 -17.45 -10.15
C GLU A 71 11.71 -16.70 -11.15
N GLY A 72 12.45 -15.72 -10.66
CA GLY A 72 13.36 -14.91 -11.46
C GLY A 72 14.75 -14.91 -10.84
N ASN A 73 15.79 -15.03 -11.67
CA ASN A 73 17.15 -14.80 -11.23
C ASN A 73 17.42 -13.30 -11.20
N THR A 74 17.70 -12.78 -10.02
CA THR A 74 18.09 -11.37 -9.84
C THR A 74 19.58 -11.33 -9.50
N ILE A 75 20.30 -10.44 -10.17
CA ILE A 75 21.71 -10.16 -9.86
C ILE A 75 21.76 -8.78 -9.21
N THR A 76 22.29 -8.72 -7.99
CA THR A 76 22.51 -7.45 -7.29
C THR A 76 23.64 -6.66 -7.92
N PRO A 77 23.74 -5.34 -7.71
CA PRO A 77 24.83 -4.53 -8.24
C PRO A 77 26.23 -5.02 -7.82
N ASP A 78 26.32 -5.69 -6.66
CA ASP A 78 27.56 -6.33 -6.15
C ASP A 78 27.78 -7.76 -6.69
N GLY A 79 27.01 -8.17 -7.72
CA GLY A 79 27.18 -9.44 -8.44
C GLY A 79 26.56 -10.66 -7.76
N LYS A 80 25.92 -10.53 -6.62
CA LYS A 80 25.26 -11.66 -5.94
C LYS A 80 24.01 -12.07 -6.70
N LYS A 81 23.88 -13.37 -6.96
CA LYS A 81 22.68 -13.96 -7.57
C LYS A 81 21.72 -14.42 -6.47
N TYR A 82 20.46 -14.08 -6.61
CA TYR A 82 19.40 -14.64 -5.78
C TYR A 82 18.16 -14.96 -6.60
N ILE A 83 17.40 -15.96 -6.16
CA ILE A 83 16.13 -16.32 -6.78
C ILE A 83 15.05 -15.45 -6.14
N SER A 84 14.46 -14.57 -6.94
CA SER A 84 13.27 -13.82 -6.53
C SER A 84 12.03 -14.67 -6.79
N LYS A 85 11.26 -14.89 -5.73
CA LYS A 85 9.94 -15.57 -5.81
C LYS A 85 8.87 -14.52 -5.80
N MET A 86 8.01 -14.52 -6.83
CA MET A 86 6.96 -13.53 -7.00
C MET A 86 5.64 -14.21 -7.31
N PHE A 87 4.58 -13.73 -6.68
CA PHE A 87 3.21 -14.09 -7.02
C PHE A 87 2.60 -12.95 -7.83
N LYS A 88 1.97 -13.31 -8.94
CA LYS A 88 1.38 -12.33 -9.87
C LYS A 88 -0.04 -12.70 -10.19
N SER A 89 -0.93 -11.72 -10.13
CA SER A 89 -2.29 -11.81 -10.61
C SER A 89 -2.56 -10.70 -11.62
N ILE A 90 -3.27 -11.02 -12.70
CA ILE A 90 -3.46 -10.12 -13.84
C ILE A 90 -4.93 -10.15 -14.26
N VAL A 91 -5.54 -8.98 -14.33
CA VAL A 91 -6.78 -8.77 -15.07
C VAL A 91 -6.48 -8.19 -16.45
N SER A 92 -7.26 -8.55 -17.46
CA SER A 92 -7.02 -8.12 -18.84
C SER A 92 -8.31 -7.74 -19.56
N GLY A 93 -8.15 -6.98 -20.66
CA GLY A 93 -9.27 -6.57 -21.52
C GLY A 93 -10.32 -5.77 -20.75
N PRO A 94 -11.63 -6.04 -20.97
CA PRO A 94 -12.71 -5.28 -20.32
C PRO A 94 -12.64 -5.27 -18.79
N LYS A 95 -12.16 -6.35 -18.15
CA LYS A 95 -11.96 -6.38 -16.71
C LYS A 95 -10.86 -5.41 -16.26
N ALA A 96 -9.79 -5.27 -17.05
CA ALA A 96 -8.72 -4.33 -16.73
C ALA A 96 -9.20 -2.88 -16.87
N THR A 97 -9.97 -2.57 -17.92
CA THR A 97 -10.58 -1.23 -18.10
C THR A 97 -11.46 -0.90 -16.92
N TRP A 98 -12.44 -1.74 -16.63
CA TRP A 98 -13.37 -1.54 -15.50
C TRP A 98 -12.65 -1.40 -14.15
N PHE A 99 -11.65 -2.27 -13.88
CA PHE A 99 -10.85 -2.15 -12.65
C PHE A 99 -10.12 -0.80 -12.61
N THR A 100 -9.48 -0.39 -13.72
CA THR A 100 -8.71 0.85 -13.78
C THR A 100 -9.62 2.07 -13.61
N GLU A 101 -10.81 2.09 -14.20
CA GLU A 101 -11.80 3.16 -14.04
C GLU A 101 -12.19 3.37 -12.56
N ASN A 102 -12.41 2.27 -11.83
CA ASN A 102 -12.86 2.32 -10.44
C ASN A 102 -11.73 2.61 -9.44
N VAL A 103 -10.51 2.10 -9.68
CA VAL A 103 -9.40 2.28 -8.75
C VAL A 103 -8.67 3.61 -8.94
N SER A 104 -8.63 4.12 -10.17
CA SER A 104 -7.80 5.28 -10.52
C SER A 104 -8.17 6.59 -9.80
N PRO A 105 -9.43 6.87 -9.43
CA PRO A 105 -9.77 8.04 -8.63
C PRO A 105 -9.10 8.05 -7.24
N TYR A 106 -8.74 6.88 -6.72
CA TYR A 106 -8.09 6.72 -5.43
C TYR A 106 -6.55 6.65 -5.49
N LEU A 107 -5.94 6.67 -6.69
CA LEU A 107 -4.48 6.70 -6.82
C LEU A 107 -3.92 8.06 -6.39
N ILE A 108 -2.96 8.06 -5.48
CA ILE A 108 -2.28 9.28 -5.02
C ILE A 108 -0.98 9.52 -5.79
N LYS A 109 -0.29 8.46 -6.20
CA LYS A 109 0.97 8.52 -6.94
C LYS A 109 0.71 8.97 -8.39
N GLU A 110 1.28 10.11 -8.78
CA GLU A 110 1.05 10.72 -10.10
C GLU A 110 1.42 9.78 -11.25
N GLU A 111 2.59 9.17 -11.18
CA GLU A 111 3.06 8.19 -12.16
C GLU A 111 2.03 7.06 -12.39
N LYS A 112 1.38 6.58 -11.31
CA LYS A 112 0.37 5.52 -11.43
C LYS A 112 -0.92 6.02 -12.09
N ARG A 113 -1.30 7.28 -11.86
CA ARG A 113 -2.43 7.90 -12.56
C ARG A 113 -2.14 8.08 -14.04
N GLU A 114 -0.92 8.47 -14.41
CA GLU A 114 -0.49 8.58 -15.80
C GLU A 114 -0.58 7.22 -16.51
N TYR A 115 -0.08 6.15 -15.89
CA TYR A 115 -0.21 4.80 -16.45
C TYR A 115 -1.67 4.34 -16.55
N ALA A 116 -2.49 4.62 -15.55
CA ALA A 116 -3.92 4.35 -15.60
C ALA A 116 -4.60 5.14 -16.74
N GLY A 117 -4.27 6.42 -16.89
CA GLY A 117 -4.76 7.27 -17.98
C GLY A 117 -4.35 6.76 -19.35
N ALA A 118 -3.11 6.29 -19.51
CA ALA A 118 -2.66 5.67 -20.75
C ALA A 118 -3.43 4.39 -21.10
N VAL A 119 -3.89 3.64 -20.08
CA VAL A 119 -4.75 2.46 -20.28
C VAL A 119 -6.17 2.87 -20.66
N LEU A 120 -6.72 3.90 -20.05
CA LEU A 120 -8.08 4.38 -20.30
C LEU A 120 -8.19 5.28 -21.55
N GLU A 121 -7.05 5.72 -22.10
CA GLU A 121 -6.99 6.75 -23.17
C GLU A 121 -7.64 8.06 -22.72
N ASP A 122 -7.56 8.38 -21.43
CA ASP A 122 -8.18 9.56 -20.81
C ASP A 122 -7.29 10.11 -19.68
N THR A 123 -7.55 11.35 -19.30
CA THR A 123 -6.89 11.99 -18.16
C THR A 123 -7.53 11.53 -16.85
N VAL A 124 -6.78 10.76 -16.07
CA VAL A 124 -7.23 10.34 -14.75
C VAL A 124 -7.05 11.47 -13.74
N ARG A 125 -8.14 11.88 -13.12
CA ARG A 125 -8.14 12.84 -12.01
C ARG A 125 -8.27 12.07 -10.69
N SER A 126 -7.45 12.41 -9.71
CA SER A 126 -7.64 11.89 -8.35
C SER A 126 -8.91 12.48 -7.74
N LYS A 127 -9.60 11.67 -6.95
CA LYS A 127 -10.67 12.13 -6.06
C LYS A 127 -10.10 13.17 -5.09
N ASP A 128 -10.81 14.25 -4.88
CA ASP A 128 -10.41 15.27 -3.89
C ASP A 128 -10.23 14.62 -2.51
N PHE A 129 -9.06 14.77 -1.91
CA PHE A 129 -8.74 14.21 -0.59
C PHE A 129 -9.70 14.69 0.50
N ASN A 130 -10.30 15.88 0.35
CA ASN A 130 -11.31 16.38 1.27
C ASN A 130 -12.58 15.53 1.28
N THR A 131 -12.87 14.81 0.20
CA THR A 131 -14.05 13.94 0.09
C THR A 131 -13.81 12.53 0.60
N TRP A 132 -12.56 12.14 0.89
CA TRP A 132 -12.25 10.84 1.43
C TRP A 132 -12.76 10.72 2.88
N THR A 133 -13.35 9.58 3.19
CA THR A 133 -13.72 9.23 4.56
C THR A 133 -12.50 8.75 5.37
N LYS A 134 -12.62 8.75 6.70
CA LYS A 134 -11.59 8.16 7.58
C LYS A 134 -11.30 6.70 7.25
N ASP A 135 -12.35 5.96 6.91
CA ASP A 135 -12.23 4.53 6.62
C ASP A 135 -11.54 4.30 5.27
N GLU A 136 -11.85 5.08 4.23
CA GLU A 136 -11.13 5.04 2.94
C GLU A 136 -9.64 5.31 3.15
N VAL A 137 -9.28 6.34 3.92
CA VAL A 137 -7.88 6.67 4.22
C VAL A 137 -7.21 5.56 5.03
N THR A 138 -7.91 4.96 5.99
CA THR A 138 -7.38 3.84 6.79
C THR A 138 -7.08 2.64 5.91
N HIS A 139 -8.00 2.27 5.00
CA HIS A 139 -7.83 1.15 4.07
C HIS A 139 -6.68 1.39 3.09
N TYR A 140 -6.60 2.59 2.54
CA TYR A 140 -5.52 2.98 1.64
C TYR A 140 -4.15 2.93 2.35
N LEU A 141 -4.00 3.60 3.49
CA LEU A 141 -2.73 3.64 4.24
C LEU A 141 -2.30 2.26 4.74
N ALA A 142 -3.25 1.40 5.12
CA ALA A 142 -2.95 0.03 5.52
C ALA A 142 -2.18 -0.70 4.40
N THR A 143 -2.68 -0.64 3.18
CA THR A 143 -2.08 -1.33 2.04
C THR A 143 -0.79 -0.67 1.54
N VAL A 144 -0.67 0.65 1.64
CA VAL A 144 0.60 1.34 1.39
C VAL A 144 1.68 0.90 2.40
N ILE A 145 1.32 0.77 3.70
CA ILE A 145 2.23 0.23 4.72
C ILE A 145 2.58 -1.24 4.43
N GLU A 146 1.64 -2.01 3.89
CA GLU A 146 1.89 -3.40 3.51
C GLU A 146 2.81 -3.54 2.30
N GLY A 147 2.65 -2.72 1.25
CA GLY A 147 3.49 -2.71 0.06
C GLY A 147 4.87 -2.09 0.34
N ASP A 148 4.97 -0.79 0.25
CA ASP A 148 6.24 -0.02 0.37
C ASP A 148 6.70 0.20 1.82
N GLY A 149 5.89 -0.18 2.82
CA GLY A 149 6.20 0.07 4.21
C GLY A 149 7.00 -1.02 4.91
N SER A 150 7.74 -0.64 5.93
CA SER A 150 8.36 -1.54 6.91
C SER A 150 7.85 -1.26 8.31
N ILE A 151 7.65 -2.30 9.12
CA ILE A 151 7.25 -2.18 10.53
C ILE A 151 8.35 -2.71 11.41
N GLN A 152 8.78 -1.89 12.37
CA GLN A 152 9.80 -2.21 13.36
C GLN A 152 9.27 -1.92 14.77
N ILE A 153 9.55 -2.82 15.70
CA ILE A 153 9.39 -2.60 17.13
C ILE A 153 10.79 -2.60 17.72
N LYS A 154 11.18 -1.47 18.30
CA LYS A 154 12.45 -1.34 19.01
C LYS A 154 12.20 -1.45 20.51
N ASN A 155 12.87 -2.39 21.15
CA ASN A 155 12.89 -2.53 22.60
C ASN A 155 14.03 -1.67 23.17
N SER A 156 13.73 -0.81 24.12
CA SER A 156 14.72 0.01 24.83
C SER A 156 14.44 -0.07 26.33
N LYS A 157 15.31 -0.74 27.07
CA LYS A 157 15.15 -1.02 28.53
C LYS A 157 13.71 -1.46 28.84
N ASN A 158 12.88 -0.59 29.41
CA ASN A 158 11.50 -0.91 29.79
C ASN A 158 10.44 -0.33 28.82
N THR A 159 10.81 0.04 27.62
CA THR A 159 9.91 0.66 26.64
C THR A 159 10.00 -0.01 25.28
N LYS A 160 8.84 -0.07 24.59
CA LYS A 160 8.78 -0.42 23.18
C LYS A 160 8.43 0.82 22.35
N HIS A 161 9.06 0.95 21.21
CA HIS A 161 8.79 2.01 20.23
C HIS A 161 8.36 1.36 18.93
N PHE A 162 7.20 1.73 18.45
CA PHE A 162 6.69 1.35 17.14
C PHE A 162 7.16 2.36 16.10
N LYS A 163 7.58 1.85 14.95
CA LYS A 163 7.94 2.64 13.77
C LYS A 163 7.41 1.95 12.53
N ALA A 164 6.49 2.59 11.82
CA ALA A 164 6.23 2.28 10.42
C ALA A 164 6.97 3.29 9.55
N ALA A 165 7.62 2.80 8.48
CA ALA A 165 8.32 3.64 7.51
C ALA A 165 7.84 3.29 6.11
N ILE A 166 7.37 4.27 5.34
CA ILE A 166 7.01 4.15 3.92
C ILE A 166 8.11 4.85 3.13
N VAL A 167 8.70 4.16 2.16
CA VAL A 167 9.83 4.68 1.37
C VAL A 167 9.39 4.94 -0.06
N SER A 168 9.75 6.10 -0.60
CA SER A 168 9.46 6.48 -2.00
C SER A 168 10.52 7.42 -2.55
N SER A 169 10.73 7.40 -3.87
CA SER A 169 11.49 8.41 -4.59
C SER A 169 10.68 9.69 -4.87
N SER A 170 9.36 9.66 -4.70
CA SER A 170 8.48 10.81 -4.90
C SER A 170 8.21 11.54 -3.58
N PRO A 171 8.83 12.72 -3.34
CA PRO A 171 8.54 13.52 -2.16
C PRO A 171 7.10 14.06 -2.16
N GLN A 172 6.55 14.37 -3.34
CA GLN A 172 5.16 14.84 -3.48
C GLN A 172 4.16 13.78 -3.04
N TYR A 173 4.39 12.52 -3.42
CA TYR A 173 3.56 11.39 -2.95
C TYR A 173 3.57 11.30 -1.42
N LEU A 174 4.74 11.36 -0.80
CA LEU A 174 4.85 11.31 0.67
C LEU A 174 4.21 12.53 1.35
N ALA A 175 4.33 13.74 0.75
CA ALA A 175 3.66 14.94 1.24
C ALA A 175 2.14 14.78 1.22
N ASN A 176 1.59 14.23 0.14
CA ASN A 176 0.16 13.94 0.03
C ASN A 176 -0.29 12.92 1.10
N LEU A 177 0.52 11.87 1.35
CA LEU A 177 0.23 10.89 2.41
C LEU A 177 0.24 11.55 3.81
N VAL A 178 1.20 12.43 4.09
CA VAL A 178 1.23 13.20 5.36
C VAL A 178 -0.03 14.04 5.51
N SER A 179 -0.39 14.77 4.46
CA SER A 179 -1.56 15.67 4.47
C SER A 179 -2.86 14.90 4.74
N ILE A 180 -3.11 13.83 4.00
CA ILE A 180 -4.35 13.05 4.15
C ILE A 180 -4.39 12.30 5.50
N ALA A 181 -3.26 11.76 5.96
CA ALA A 181 -3.16 11.08 7.25
C ALA A 181 -3.41 12.05 8.42
N ALA A 182 -2.84 13.26 8.35
CA ALA A 182 -3.04 14.28 9.37
C ALA A 182 -4.49 14.80 9.39
N SER A 183 -5.04 15.16 8.22
CA SER A 183 -6.37 15.76 8.14
C SER A 183 -7.51 14.80 8.47
N LYS A 184 -7.38 13.53 8.11
CA LYS A 184 -8.47 12.54 8.26
C LYS A 184 -8.33 11.64 9.49
N LEU A 185 -7.10 11.30 9.87
CA LEU A 185 -6.83 10.33 10.93
C LEU A 185 -6.11 10.93 12.15
N ASN A 186 -5.81 12.22 12.11
CA ASN A 186 -5.01 12.90 13.14
C ASN A 186 -3.65 12.19 13.39
N ILE A 187 -3.07 11.60 12.34
CA ILE A 187 -1.78 10.92 12.42
C ILE A 187 -0.67 11.98 12.39
N LYS A 188 0.18 11.94 13.40
CA LYS A 188 1.45 12.67 13.38
C LYS A 188 2.48 11.86 12.61
N SER A 189 2.87 12.36 11.46
CA SER A 189 3.89 11.76 10.62
C SER A 189 4.85 12.82 10.10
N ARG A 190 6.04 12.37 9.71
CA ARG A 190 7.05 13.22 9.08
C ARG A 190 7.75 12.43 7.99
N PHE A 191 8.18 13.10 6.94
CA PHE A 191 9.07 12.47 5.99
C PHE A 191 10.38 13.27 5.87
N THR A 192 11.43 12.57 5.47
CA THR A 192 12.76 13.13 5.29
C THR A 192 13.51 12.39 4.20
N LYS A 193 14.44 13.07 3.55
CA LYS A 193 15.41 12.43 2.67
C LYS A 193 16.30 11.49 3.49
N ILE A 194 16.45 10.24 3.05
CA ILE A 194 17.22 9.22 3.75
C ILE A 194 18.51 8.86 3.02
N LYS A 195 18.50 8.88 1.70
CA LYS A 195 19.64 8.44 0.88
C LYS A 195 19.49 8.93 -0.56
N THR A 196 20.62 9.12 -1.23
CA THR A 196 20.71 9.28 -2.68
C THR A 196 21.33 8.01 -3.27
N TYR A 197 20.71 7.46 -4.30
CA TYR A 197 21.23 6.31 -5.03
C TYR A 197 21.72 6.76 -6.40
N GLN A 198 22.85 6.22 -6.82
CA GLN A 198 23.28 6.32 -8.20
C GLN A 198 22.54 5.26 -9.03
N THR A 199 21.87 5.70 -10.09
CA THR A 199 21.18 4.86 -11.07
C THR A 199 21.86 4.98 -12.42
N LYS A 200 21.44 4.15 -13.38
CA LYS A 200 21.96 4.26 -14.76
C LYS A 200 21.60 5.59 -15.43
N SER A 201 20.53 6.24 -15.02
CA SER A 201 20.03 7.51 -15.55
C SER A 201 20.42 8.73 -14.70
N GLY A 202 21.27 8.57 -13.67
CA GLY A 202 21.70 9.66 -12.78
C GLY A 202 21.50 9.34 -11.31
N PHE A 203 21.25 10.37 -10.51
CA PHE A 203 21.03 10.22 -9.07
C PHE A 203 19.54 10.26 -8.75
N THR A 204 19.09 9.36 -7.87
CA THR A 204 17.72 9.31 -7.37
C THR A 204 17.70 9.46 -5.85
N ASP A 205 17.01 10.48 -5.37
CA ASP A 205 16.79 10.68 -3.94
C ASP A 205 15.68 9.77 -3.43
N MET A 206 15.91 9.19 -2.27
CA MET A 206 14.92 8.39 -1.56
C MET A 206 14.51 9.09 -0.28
N TYR A 207 13.23 9.07 -0.01
CA TYR A 207 12.59 9.67 1.15
C TYR A 207 11.88 8.60 1.95
N ALA A 208 11.78 8.79 3.25
CA ALA A 208 10.96 7.94 4.12
C ALA A 208 9.98 8.76 4.93
N LEU A 209 8.72 8.35 4.90
CA LEU A 209 7.68 8.82 5.79
C LEU A 209 7.65 7.90 7.02
N TYR A 210 7.60 8.49 8.21
CA TYR A 210 7.59 7.79 9.48
C TYR A 210 6.30 8.04 10.25
N ILE A 211 5.66 6.95 10.68
CA ILE A 211 4.59 6.92 11.66
C ILE A 211 5.17 6.28 12.91
N LEU A 212 5.28 7.07 13.98
CA LEU A 212 5.91 6.67 15.23
C LEU A 212 4.86 6.57 16.33
N CYS A 213 5.02 5.59 17.23
CA CYS A 213 4.21 5.47 18.43
C CYS A 213 5.06 4.90 19.57
N SER A 214 4.81 5.35 20.79
CA SER A 214 5.48 4.86 21.99
C SER A 214 4.52 4.89 23.19
N ARG A 215 4.95 4.37 24.33
CA ARG A 215 4.19 4.48 25.58
C ARG A 215 3.95 5.95 25.99
N LYS A 216 4.95 6.82 25.75
CA LYS A 216 4.88 8.25 26.10
C LYS A 216 4.11 9.07 25.05
N ASP A 217 4.33 8.79 23.77
CA ASP A 217 3.62 9.43 22.67
C ASP A 217 2.67 8.42 22.03
N ARG A 218 1.40 8.53 22.39
CA ARG A 218 0.31 7.64 21.92
C ARG A 218 -0.50 8.23 20.78
N THR A 219 -0.07 9.35 20.22
CA THR A 219 -0.85 10.08 19.20
C THR A 219 -1.33 9.18 18.06
N ASN A 220 -0.49 8.24 17.63
CA ASN A 220 -0.81 7.33 16.52
C ASN A 220 -1.38 5.96 16.98
N LEU A 221 -1.65 5.77 18.28
CA LEU A 221 -2.12 4.49 18.80
C LEU A 221 -3.50 4.12 18.28
N ASP A 222 -4.40 5.09 18.16
CA ASP A 222 -5.76 4.83 17.68
C ASP A 222 -5.78 4.43 16.21
N PHE A 223 -4.86 4.97 15.40
CA PHE A 223 -4.69 4.48 14.03
C PHE A 223 -4.26 3.00 14.02
N LEU A 224 -3.28 2.61 14.85
CA LEU A 224 -2.84 1.22 14.94
C LEU A 224 -3.97 0.29 15.42
N ARG A 225 -4.79 0.72 16.37
CA ARG A 225 -5.97 -0.01 16.82
C ARG A 225 -7.01 -0.16 15.71
N ASN A 226 -7.22 0.89 14.91
CA ASN A 226 -8.14 0.85 13.78
C ASN A 226 -7.69 -0.12 12.69
N LEU A 227 -6.38 -0.20 12.39
CA LEU A 227 -5.84 -1.20 11.46
C LEU A 227 -6.20 -2.63 11.87
N LEU A 228 -6.19 -2.92 13.17
CA LEU A 228 -6.56 -4.24 13.71
C LEU A 228 -8.08 -4.44 13.73
N LYS A 229 -8.84 -3.43 14.19
CA LYS A 229 -10.31 -3.47 14.31
C LYS A 229 -10.99 -3.71 12.97
N TYR A 230 -10.60 -2.98 11.94
CA TYR A 230 -11.20 -3.10 10.60
C TYR A 230 -10.69 -4.29 9.80
N LYS A 231 -9.73 -5.06 10.32
CA LYS A 231 -9.14 -6.23 9.66
C LYS A 231 -8.64 -5.92 8.24
N VAL A 232 -8.16 -4.69 8.03
CA VAL A 232 -7.74 -4.22 6.70
C VAL A 232 -6.40 -4.78 6.26
N MET A 233 -5.56 -5.17 7.22
CA MET A 233 -4.25 -5.75 6.96
C MET A 233 -4.37 -7.16 6.37
N THR A 234 -3.68 -7.36 5.26
CA THR A 234 -3.65 -8.62 4.51
C THR A 234 -2.43 -9.47 4.90
N LEU A 235 -1.30 -8.81 5.23
CA LEU A 235 -0.04 -9.47 5.55
C LEU A 235 0.05 -9.79 7.06
N ASP A 236 -0.10 -11.06 7.42
CA ASP A 236 -0.07 -11.52 8.81
C ASP A 236 1.19 -11.07 9.55
N ARG A 237 2.38 -11.18 8.94
CA ARG A 237 3.66 -10.75 9.54
C ARG A 237 3.70 -9.26 9.95
N LYS A 238 2.98 -8.38 9.25
CA LYS A 238 2.87 -6.95 9.60
C LYS A 238 1.77 -6.71 10.62
N LYS A 239 0.64 -7.40 10.47
CA LYS A 239 -0.46 -7.37 11.42
C LYS A 239 -0.04 -7.85 12.82
N GLU A 240 0.70 -8.95 12.92
CA GLU A 240 1.22 -9.50 14.18
C GLU A 240 2.11 -8.50 14.93
N LYS A 241 2.98 -7.77 14.22
CA LYS A 241 3.80 -6.71 14.84
C LYS A 241 2.94 -5.57 15.40
N ILE A 242 1.90 -5.14 14.69
CA ILE A 242 0.99 -4.12 15.20
C ILE A 242 0.26 -4.65 16.42
N GLN A 243 -0.25 -5.89 16.36
CA GLN A 243 -0.93 -6.54 17.48
C GLN A 243 -0.02 -6.66 18.71
N GLU A 244 1.24 -7.10 18.52
CA GLU A 244 2.24 -7.19 19.59
C GLU A 244 2.42 -5.83 20.29
N PHE A 245 2.58 -4.76 19.51
CA PHE A 245 2.80 -3.43 20.07
C PHE A 245 1.56 -2.91 20.80
N VAL A 246 0.38 -3.01 20.18
CA VAL A 246 -0.89 -2.54 20.79
C VAL A 246 -1.20 -3.28 22.07
N THR A 247 -1.02 -4.60 22.08
CA THR A 247 -1.20 -5.43 23.29
C THR A 247 -0.25 -4.99 24.39
N TRP A 248 1.03 -4.81 24.07
CA TRP A 248 2.01 -4.33 25.05
C TRP A 248 1.64 -2.96 25.63
N VAL A 249 1.21 -1.99 24.80
CA VAL A 249 0.80 -0.67 25.30
C VAL A 249 -0.40 -0.79 26.25
N ASN A 250 -1.38 -1.63 25.94
CA ASN A 250 -2.56 -1.82 26.77
C ASN A 250 -2.20 -2.43 28.14
N THR A 251 -1.32 -3.44 28.19
CA THR A 251 -0.87 -4.05 29.45
C THR A 251 -0.04 -3.10 30.33
N GLN A 252 0.65 -2.12 29.72
CA GLN A 252 1.39 -1.09 30.48
C GLN A 252 0.49 -0.01 31.03
N THR A 253 -0.73 0.17 30.51
CA THR A 253 -1.69 1.17 31.00
C THR A 253 -2.33 0.72 32.30
N GLU A 254 -2.42 -0.60 32.55
CA GLU A 254 -2.98 -1.18 33.78
C GLU A 254 -2.00 -1.15 34.96
N LYS A 255 -0.70 -0.93 34.71
CA LYS A 255 0.29 -0.77 35.77
C LYS A 255 0.37 0.70 36.19
N PRO A 256 0.09 1.06 37.47
CA PRO A 256 0.28 2.42 37.93
C PRO A 256 1.73 2.84 37.69
N ILE A 257 1.92 4.07 37.21
CA ILE A 257 3.23 4.67 37.12
C ILE A 257 3.69 4.88 38.58
N LEU A 258 4.43 3.93 39.10
CA LEU A 258 5.19 4.17 40.32
C LEU A 258 6.20 5.26 39.95
N GLU A 259 5.87 6.51 40.31
CA GLU A 259 6.79 7.62 40.27
C GLU A 259 7.94 7.26 41.22
N ASN A 260 9.07 6.82 40.66
CA ASN A 260 10.32 6.86 41.41
C ASN A 260 10.68 8.33 41.60
N ARG A 261 10.11 8.92 42.61
CA ARG A 261 10.66 10.09 43.28
C ARG A 261 11.76 9.56 44.20
N VAL A 262 13.00 9.72 43.78
CA VAL A 262 14.16 9.90 44.65
C VAL A 262 15.05 10.92 43.97
#